data_da16aa4d22fd3585bc545627c0d544c0
#
_entry.id   da16aa4d22fd3585bc545627c0d544c0
#
_cell.length_a   1.000
_cell.length_b   1.000
_cell.length_c   1.000
_cell.angle_alpha   90.00
_cell.angle_beta   90.00
_cell.angle_gamma   90.00
#
_symmetry.space_group_name_H-M   'P 1'
#
loop_
_entity.id
_entity.type
_entity.pdbx_description
1 polymer ?
#
loop_
_entity_poly.entity_id
_entity_poly.type
_entity_poly.pdbx_seq_one_letter_code
_entity_poly.pdbx_strand_id
1 'polypeptide(L)'
;GRRIMGETPEQQGLDTMWDNRIWVHVLYRITTAFHVLHEGLGPKLELTSNHGWGEHCRKEALAHAGLVDRYLSDGRDWLLGGEEPTFSDITLATAIAFSKYPVNATPLDERFEHLAAFWQRWLGRPAFLAAYADRNSGVPELDDRA
;
A
#
# COMPACT_ATOMS: atom_id res chain seq x y z
N GLY A 1 -21.59 9.09 -12.97
CA GLY A 1 -20.22 8.98 -12.43
C GLY A 1 -19.70 7.57 -12.61
N ARG A 2 -18.42 7.44 -12.84
CA ARG A 2 -17.76 6.16 -13.05
C ARG A 2 -17.80 5.30 -11.79
N ARG A 3 -18.00 3.99 -11.95
CA ARG A 3 -17.92 3.03 -10.83
C ARG A 3 -16.44 2.66 -10.58
N ILE A 4 -15.97 2.84 -9.37
CA ILE A 4 -14.59 2.51 -8.96
C ILE A 4 -14.43 1.04 -8.52
N MET A 5 -15.51 0.27 -8.42
CA MET A 5 -15.50 -1.13 -7.97
C MET A 5 -15.74 -2.14 -9.11
N GLY A 6 -15.40 -1.79 -10.34
CA GLY A 6 -15.70 -2.62 -11.51
C GLY A 6 -17.15 -2.50 -11.99
N GLU A 7 -17.41 -2.96 -13.22
CA GLU A 7 -18.70 -2.78 -13.90
C GLU A 7 -19.58 -4.02 -13.82
N THR A 8 -18.98 -5.21 -13.81
CA THR A 8 -19.69 -6.50 -13.72
C THR A 8 -19.60 -7.10 -12.31
N PRO A 9 -20.54 -8.00 -11.93
CA PRO A 9 -20.46 -8.72 -10.67
C PRO A 9 -19.14 -9.44 -10.45
N GLU A 10 -18.56 -10.03 -11.51
CA GLU A 10 -17.27 -10.71 -11.46
C GLU A 10 -16.13 -9.74 -11.15
N GLN A 11 -16.12 -8.58 -11.81
CA GLN A 11 -15.14 -7.53 -11.54
C GLN A 11 -15.28 -6.99 -10.11
N GLN A 12 -16.51 -6.78 -9.63
CA GLN A 12 -16.76 -6.34 -8.26
C GLN A 12 -16.28 -7.37 -7.23
N GLY A 13 -16.49 -8.65 -7.51
CA GLY A 13 -15.98 -9.74 -6.69
C GLY A 13 -14.46 -9.79 -6.65
N LEU A 14 -13.80 -9.64 -7.81
CA LEU A 14 -12.34 -9.59 -7.91
C LEU A 14 -11.77 -8.35 -7.21
N ASP A 15 -12.37 -7.18 -7.39
CA ASP A 15 -11.94 -5.95 -6.74
C ASP A 15 -12.03 -6.08 -5.22
N THR A 16 -13.14 -6.58 -4.71
CA THR A 16 -13.33 -6.83 -3.27
C THR A 16 -12.31 -7.85 -2.74
N MET A 17 -12.03 -8.91 -3.47
CA MET A 17 -11.03 -9.92 -3.09
C MET A 17 -9.62 -9.31 -3.01
N TRP A 18 -9.22 -8.53 -4.03
CA TRP A 18 -7.91 -7.89 -4.02
C TRP A 18 -7.80 -6.82 -2.95
N ASP A 19 -8.84 -6.00 -2.76
CA ASP A 19 -8.88 -5.00 -1.70
C ASP A 19 -8.68 -5.63 -0.31
N ASN A 20 -9.47 -6.64 0.02
CA ASN A 20 -9.32 -7.36 1.28
C ASN A 20 -7.94 -8.00 1.44
N ARG A 21 -7.40 -8.60 0.40
CA ARG A 21 -6.08 -9.23 0.44
C ARG A 21 -4.99 -8.22 0.73
N ILE A 22 -5.00 -7.08 0.03
CA ILE A 22 -4.02 -6.03 0.21
C ILE A 22 -4.18 -5.38 1.58
N TRP A 23 -5.43 -5.06 1.95
CA TRP A 23 -5.72 -4.47 3.25
C TRP A 23 -5.22 -5.34 4.41
N VAL A 24 -5.64 -6.60 4.46
CA VAL A 24 -5.35 -7.50 5.59
C VAL A 24 -3.89 -7.95 5.63
N HIS A 25 -3.32 -8.28 4.48
CA HIS A 25 -2.01 -8.96 4.43
C HIS A 25 -0.85 -8.03 4.09
N VAL A 26 -1.10 -6.84 3.55
CA VAL A 26 -0.05 -5.87 3.24
C VAL A 26 -0.19 -4.65 4.14
N LEU A 27 -1.22 -3.83 3.94
CA LEU A 27 -1.34 -2.54 4.62
C LEU A 27 -1.47 -2.69 6.14
N TYR A 28 -2.40 -3.50 6.61
CA TYR A 28 -2.58 -3.74 8.06
C TYR A 28 -1.34 -4.36 8.70
N ARG A 29 -0.62 -5.24 8.01
CA ARG A 29 0.62 -5.83 8.51
C ARG A 29 1.75 -4.80 8.60
N ILE A 30 1.90 -3.93 7.61
CA ILE A 30 2.88 -2.83 7.69
C ILE A 30 2.51 -1.86 8.81
N THR A 31 1.23 -1.52 8.97
CA THR A 31 0.75 -0.66 10.05
C THR A 31 1.01 -1.28 11.42
N THR A 32 0.75 -2.57 11.59
CA THR A 32 1.04 -3.29 12.84
C THR A 32 2.55 -3.31 13.12
N ALA A 33 3.36 -3.60 12.13
CA ALA A 33 4.83 -3.55 12.27
C ALA A 33 5.30 -2.16 12.69
N PHE A 34 4.76 -1.12 12.07
CA PHE A 34 5.04 0.28 12.41
C PHE A 34 4.71 0.57 13.87
N HIS A 35 3.50 0.23 14.33
CA HIS A 35 3.07 0.49 15.71
C HIS A 35 3.92 -0.23 16.75
N VAL A 36 4.36 -1.46 16.45
CA VAL A 36 5.10 -2.28 17.41
C VAL A 36 6.61 -1.97 17.41
N LEU A 37 7.18 -1.66 16.22
CA LEU A 37 8.63 -1.52 16.04
C LEU A 37 9.11 -0.08 16.16
N HIS A 38 8.24 0.91 15.97
CA HIS A 38 8.63 2.31 16.01
C HIS A 38 8.83 2.79 17.46
N GLU A 39 10.05 3.21 17.79
CA GLU A 39 10.44 3.61 19.14
C GLU A 39 9.63 4.78 19.71
N GLY A 40 9.15 5.68 18.85
CA GLY A 40 8.41 6.88 19.27
C GLY A 40 6.90 6.70 19.36
N LEU A 41 6.30 5.81 18.57
CA LEU A 41 4.85 5.62 18.49
C LEU A 41 4.40 4.29 19.08
N GLY A 42 5.11 3.20 18.77
CA GLY A 42 4.75 1.86 19.23
C GLY A 42 4.53 1.78 20.74
N PRO A 43 5.50 2.15 21.61
CA PRO A 43 5.36 2.10 23.05
C PRO A 43 4.25 2.97 23.65
N LYS A 44 3.79 3.98 22.90
CA LYS A 44 2.70 4.87 23.34
C LYS A 44 1.32 4.36 22.93
N LEU A 45 1.24 3.54 21.90
CA LEU A 45 0.00 3.03 21.34
C LEU A 45 -0.31 1.61 21.83
N GLU A 46 0.72 0.83 22.13
CA GLU A 46 0.59 -0.56 22.55
C GLU A 46 0.85 -0.69 24.06
N LEU A 47 -0.07 -1.33 24.77
CA LEU A 47 0.10 -1.62 26.21
C LEU A 47 1.29 -2.55 26.48
N THR A 48 1.59 -3.42 25.52
CA THR A 48 2.71 -4.37 25.60
C THR A 48 3.35 -4.49 24.21
N SER A 49 4.57 -4.00 24.07
CA SER A 49 5.32 -4.14 22.83
C SER A 49 5.78 -5.60 22.65
N ASN A 50 5.47 -6.18 21.51
CA ASN A 50 5.96 -7.50 21.09
C ASN A 50 6.77 -7.37 19.81
N HIS A 51 8.08 -7.13 19.97
CA HIS A 51 9.00 -6.94 18.85
C HIS A 51 8.99 -8.12 17.86
N GLY A 52 8.91 -9.36 18.36
CA GLY A 52 8.82 -10.56 17.52
C GLY A 52 7.57 -10.58 16.64
N TRP A 53 6.44 -10.09 17.16
CA TRP A 53 5.21 -9.93 16.38
C TRP A 53 5.35 -8.85 15.30
N GLY A 54 5.95 -7.71 15.61
CA GLY A 54 6.21 -6.66 14.65
C GLY A 54 7.07 -7.15 13.47
N GLU A 55 8.16 -7.86 13.74
CA GLU A 55 9.01 -8.47 12.73
C GLU A 55 8.28 -9.55 11.90
N HIS A 56 7.44 -10.36 12.54
CA HIS A 56 6.59 -11.31 11.84
C HIS A 56 5.65 -10.59 10.86
N CYS A 57 4.96 -9.56 11.31
CA CYS A 57 4.06 -8.77 10.46
C CYS A 57 4.79 -8.15 9.26
N ARG A 58 6.01 -7.63 9.47
CA ARG A 58 6.84 -7.11 8.37
C ARG A 58 7.16 -8.17 7.32
N LYS A 59 7.54 -9.37 7.74
CA LYS A 59 7.83 -10.50 6.83
C LYS A 59 6.59 -10.94 6.06
N GLU A 60 5.45 -11.04 6.72
CA GLU A 60 4.17 -11.37 6.10
C GLU A 60 3.76 -10.34 5.05
N ALA A 61 3.88 -9.04 5.37
CA ALA A 61 3.60 -7.97 4.42
C ALA A 61 4.45 -8.09 3.15
N LEU A 62 5.76 -8.33 3.30
CA LEU A 62 6.67 -8.50 2.16
C LEU A 62 6.34 -9.74 1.33
N ALA A 63 6.01 -10.86 1.96
CA ALA A 63 5.62 -12.08 1.26
C ALA A 63 4.35 -11.86 0.42
N HIS A 64 3.34 -11.20 0.98
CA HIS A 64 2.10 -10.90 0.27
C HIS A 64 2.27 -9.81 -0.80
N ALA A 65 3.10 -8.79 -0.56
CA ALA A 65 3.45 -7.80 -1.59
C ALA A 65 4.12 -8.48 -2.79
N GLY A 66 5.01 -9.45 -2.57
CA GLY A 66 5.61 -10.25 -3.64
C GLY A 66 4.60 -11.12 -4.41
N LEU A 67 3.46 -11.52 -3.81
CA LEU A 67 2.37 -12.16 -4.54
C LEU A 67 1.66 -11.18 -5.47
N VAL A 68 1.41 -9.95 -4.99
CA VAL A 68 0.79 -8.89 -5.80
C VAL A 68 1.73 -8.50 -6.95
N ASP A 69 3.02 -8.36 -6.68
CA ASP A 69 4.03 -8.06 -7.69
C ASP A 69 4.02 -9.10 -8.82
N ARG A 70 4.06 -10.40 -8.49
CA ARG A 70 3.94 -11.47 -9.48
C ARG A 70 2.63 -11.47 -10.25
N TYR A 71 1.52 -11.07 -9.61
CA TYR A 71 0.25 -10.95 -10.29
C TYR A 71 0.24 -9.83 -11.35
N LEU A 72 1.00 -8.76 -11.12
CA LEU A 72 1.17 -7.64 -12.05
C LEU A 72 2.20 -7.96 -13.16
N SER A 73 2.93 -9.07 -13.09
CA SER A 73 4.01 -9.41 -14.02
C SER A 73 3.55 -9.78 -15.43
N ASP A 74 2.26 -9.96 -15.66
CA ASP A 74 1.68 -10.20 -16.99
C ASP A 74 1.55 -8.94 -17.85
N GLY A 75 1.99 -7.78 -17.33
CA GLY A 75 1.99 -6.50 -18.04
C GLY A 75 0.71 -5.68 -17.88
N ARG A 76 -0.21 -6.11 -17.03
CA ARG A 76 -1.41 -5.30 -16.71
C ARG A 76 -1.03 -4.03 -15.95
N ASP A 77 -1.74 -2.95 -16.23
CA ASP A 77 -1.53 -1.66 -15.56
C ASP A 77 -2.17 -1.62 -14.16
N TRP A 78 -3.34 -2.25 -14.01
CA TRP A 78 -4.17 -2.26 -12.80
C TRP A 78 -4.60 -3.67 -12.44
N LEU A 79 -4.93 -3.90 -11.18
CA LEU A 79 -5.24 -5.24 -10.66
C LEU A 79 -6.35 -5.98 -11.43
N LEU A 80 -7.34 -5.26 -11.94
CA LEU A 80 -8.39 -5.84 -12.76
C LEU A 80 -8.07 -5.87 -14.27
N GLY A 81 -6.93 -5.34 -14.69
CA GLY A 81 -6.50 -5.34 -16.09
C GLY A 81 -7.23 -4.34 -16.99
N GLY A 82 -8.05 -3.44 -16.45
CA GLY A 82 -8.74 -2.39 -17.20
C GLY A 82 -7.84 -1.20 -17.54
N GLU A 83 -8.37 -0.22 -18.27
CA GLU A 83 -7.65 1.02 -18.61
C GLU A 83 -7.49 1.98 -17.42
N GLU A 84 -8.25 1.75 -16.37
CA GLU A 84 -8.30 2.64 -15.23
C GLU A 84 -8.30 1.88 -13.90
N PRO A 85 -7.77 2.50 -12.83
CA PRO A 85 -7.73 1.86 -11.52
C PRO A 85 -9.12 1.67 -10.92
N THR A 86 -9.22 0.65 -10.08
CA THR A 86 -10.36 0.36 -9.24
C THR A 86 -10.05 0.61 -7.75
N PHE A 87 -10.94 0.25 -6.85
CA PHE A 87 -10.79 0.49 -5.43
C PHE A 87 -9.59 -0.26 -4.84
N SER A 88 -9.38 -1.51 -5.25
CA SER A 88 -8.24 -2.31 -4.80
C SER A 88 -6.88 -1.70 -5.21
N ASP A 89 -6.83 -1.01 -6.37
CA ASP A 89 -5.63 -0.27 -6.79
C ASP A 89 -5.35 0.93 -5.87
N ILE A 90 -6.41 1.62 -5.39
CA ILE A 90 -6.28 2.71 -4.42
C ILE A 90 -5.69 2.18 -3.11
N THR A 91 -6.18 1.03 -2.64
CA THR A 91 -5.67 0.37 -1.43
C THR A 91 -4.20 -0.04 -1.59
N LEU A 92 -3.82 -0.57 -2.77
CA LEU A 92 -2.43 -0.90 -3.07
C LEU A 92 -1.53 0.33 -3.10
N ALA A 93 -1.97 1.40 -3.76
CA ALA A 93 -1.23 2.67 -3.77
C ALA A 93 -1.05 3.23 -2.35
N THR A 94 -2.07 3.13 -1.50
CA THR A 94 -2.01 3.53 -0.09
C THR A 94 -0.99 2.68 0.68
N ALA A 95 -0.97 1.37 0.44
CA ALA A 95 0.00 0.46 1.08
C ALA A 95 1.44 0.80 0.66
N ILE A 96 1.68 1.08 -0.62
CA ILE A 96 2.99 1.49 -1.12
C ILE A 96 3.38 2.83 -0.49
N ALA A 97 2.51 3.85 -0.54
CA ALA A 97 2.78 5.15 0.06
C ALA A 97 3.12 5.03 1.55
N PHE A 98 2.35 4.24 2.31
CA PHE A 98 2.60 4.03 3.73
C PHE A 98 3.91 3.27 4.00
N SER A 99 4.27 2.32 3.14
CA SER A 99 5.52 1.55 3.26
C SER A 99 6.78 2.41 3.11
N LYS A 100 6.67 3.55 2.45
CA LYS A 100 7.78 4.49 2.21
C LYS A 100 8.12 5.35 3.43
N TYR A 101 7.28 5.36 4.47
CA TYR A 101 7.67 6.02 5.71
C TYR A 101 8.94 5.37 6.26
N PRO A 102 9.97 6.16 6.61
CA PRO A 102 11.28 5.64 7.01
C PRO A 102 11.24 4.66 8.17
N VAL A 103 10.31 4.89 9.08
CA VAL A 103 10.09 4.02 10.24
C VAL A 103 9.64 2.61 9.85
N ASN A 104 9.06 2.43 8.67
CA ASN A 104 8.67 1.10 8.19
C ASN A 104 9.85 0.28 7.68
N ALA A 105 10.91 0.95 7.19
CA ALA A 105 12.10 0.33 6.60
C ALA A 105 11.78 -0.76 5.52
N THR A 106 10.62 -0.63 4.86
CA THR A 106 10.08 -1.62 3.94
C THR A 106 9.42 -0.98 2.71
N PRO A 107 10.10 -0.05 1.98
CA PRO A 107 9.52 0.56 0.80
C PRO A 107 9.25 -0.52 -0.26
N LEU A 108 7.97 -0.75 -0.57
CA LEU A 108 7.56 -1.84 -1.47
C LEU A 108 7.97 -1.59 -2.91
N ASP A 109 7.92 -0.35 -3.37
CA ASP A 109 8.33 0.05 -4.72
C ASP A 109 9.85 -0.04 -4.96
N GLU A 110 10.67 -0.08 -3.93
CA GLU A 110 12.10 -0.30 -4.05
C GLU A 110 12.50 -1.77 -4.07
N ARG A 111 11.60 -2.66 -3.65
CA ARG A 111 11.85 -4.09 -3.51
C ARG A 111 11.24 -4.94 -4.61
N PHE A 112 10.23 -4.42 -5.31
CA PHE A 112 9.44 -5.17 -6.26
C PHE A 112 9.26 -4.37 -7.56
N GLU A 113 9.69 -4.94 -8.66
CA GLU A 113 9.76 -4.27 -9.97
C GLU A 113 8.39 -3.83 -10.48
N HIS A 114 7.39 -4.72 -10.40
CA HIS A 114 6.05 -4.43 -10.92
C HIS A 114 5.29 -3.48 -10.00
N LEU A 115 5.53 -3.53 -8.69
CA LEU A 115 5.01 -2.53 -7.76
C LEU A 115 5.65 -1.16 -7.97
N ALA A 116 6.94 -1.10 -8.35
CA ALA A 116 7.59 0.14 -8.74
C ALA A 116 6.92 0.75 -9.98
N ALA A 117 6.71 -0.06 -11.03
CA ALA A 117 6.02 0.38 -12.24
C ALA A 117 4.58 0.83 -11.97
N PHE A 118 3.84 0.09 -11.14
CA PHE A 118 2.51 0.45 -10.67
C PHE A 118 2.52 1.81 -9.92
N TRP A 119 3.49 2.03 -9.02
CA TRP A 119 3.64 3.27 -8.28
C TRP A 119 3.91 4.46 -9.20
N GLN A 120 4.77 4.31 -10.19
CA GLN A 120 5.05 5.36 -11.18
C GLN A 120 3.80 5.76 -11.97
N ARG A 121 2.93 4.81 -12.33
CA ARG A 121 1.64 5.13 -12.97
C ARG A 121 0.73 5.96 -12.07
N TRP A 122 0.69 5.68 -10.76
CA TRP A 122 -0.04 6.49 -9.79
C TRP A 122 0.49 7.91 -9.68
N LEU A 123 1.80 8.08 -9.62
CA LEU A 123 2.45 9.40 -9.60
C LEU A 123 2.18 10.20 -10.88
N GLY A 124 1.87 9.56 -12.00
CA GLY A 124 1.43 10.21 -13.22
C GLY A 124 -0.01 10.73 -13.21
N ARG A 125 -0.81 10.46 -12.16
CA ARG A 125 -2.23 10.85 -12.09
C ARG A 125 -2.42 12.17 -11.33
N PRO A 126 -2.93 13.24 -12.00
CA PRO A 126 -3.05 14.57 -11.35
C PRO A 126 -3.92 14.56 -10.09
N ALA A 127 -5.02 13.78 -10.08
CA ALA A 127 -5.89 13.67 -8.90
C ALA A 127 -5.18 13.00 -7.71
N PHE A 128 -4.33 12.03 -7.96
CA PHE A 128 -3.53 11.39 -6.91
C PHE A 128 -2.47 12.35 -6.38
N LEU A 129 -1.75 13.04 -7.25
CA LEU A 129 -0.74 14.03 -6.84
C LEU A 129 -1.36 15.15 -6.00
N ALA A 130 -2.53 15.65 -6.38
CA ALA A 130 -3.23 16.68 -5.61
C ALA A 130 -3.59 16.18 -4.20
N ALA A 131 -4.16 14.98 -4.09
CA ALA A 131 -4.50 14.38 -2.79
C ALA A 131 -3.25 14.06 -1.95
N TYR A 132 -2.16 13.65 -2.60
CA TYR A 132 -0.90 13.33 -1.92
C TYR A 132 -0.19 14.58 -1.41
N ALA A 133 -0.19 15.67 -2.19
CA ALA A 133 0.38 16.96 -1.80
C ALA A 133 -0.39 17.60 -0.63
N ASP A 134 -1.74 17.56 -0.68
CA ASP A 134 -2.58 18.11 0.40
C ASP A 134 -2.32 17.39 1.74
N ARG A 135 -2.14 16.08 1.71
CA ARG A 135 -1.79 15.28 2.89
C ARG A 135 -0.44 15.68 3.51
N ASN A 136 0.53 16.05 2.70
CA ASN A 136 1.88 16.39 3.17
C ASN A 136 1.98 17.80 3.74
N SER A 137 1.05 18.69 3.39
CA SER A 137 1.06 20.09 3.85
C SER A 137 0.84 20.27 5.35
N GLY A 138 0.41 19.25 6.08
CA GLY A 138 0.16 19.28 7.52
C GLY A 138 1.14 18.51 8.39
N VAL A 139 2.16 17.85 7.82
CA VAL A 139 3.12 17.03 8.58
C VAL A 139 4.55 17.42 8.19
N PRO A 140 5.20 18.33 8.94
CA PRO A 140 6.52 18.89 8.61
C PRO A 140 7.60 17.83 8.37
N GLU A 141 7.50 16.69 9.02
CA GLU A 141 8.47 15.58 8.94
C GLU A 141 8.39 14.81 7.60
N LEU A 142 7.42 15.11 6.74
CA LEU A 142 7.22 14.47 5.45
C LEU A 142 7.72 15.33 4.28
N ASP A 143 7.97 16.62 4.48
CA ASP A 143 8.41 17.53 3.44
C ASP A 143 9.85 17.27 2.96
N ASP A 144 10.69 16.67 3.79
CA ASP A 144 12.10 16.41 3.46
C ASP A 144 12.31 15.15 2.58
N ARG A 145 11.24 14.55 1.99
CA ARG A 145 11.29 13.20 1.41
C ARG A 145 10.48 13.01 0.12
N ALA A 146 10.08 14.10 -0.49
CA ALA A 146 9.50 14.07 -1.85
C ALA A 146 10.59 13.96 -2.91
#